data_ca986eba109891362d6d62772c2b9f39
#
_entry.id   ca986eba109891362d6d62772c2b9f39
#
_cell.length_a   1.000
_cell.length_b   1.000
_cell.length_c   1.000
_cell.angle_alpha   90.00
_cell.angle_beta   90.00
_cell.angle_gamma   90.00
#
_symmetry.space_group_name_H-M   'P 1'
#
loop_
_entity.id
_entity.type
_entity.pdbx_description
1 polymer ?
#
loop_
_entity_poly.entity_id
_entity_poly.type
_entity_poly.pdbx_seq_one_letter_code
_entity_poly.pdbx_strand_id
1 'polypeptide(L)'
;LYCGRADIIITEDRKMRIKAKKLGIADKVFTINAFITKATAENPDLIEYKFLSVRKEVFGKIDVKNAFFDTFREAYPGFERWFSKKCDEEAYVSRNDRGEILGFLYLKTEDENENYNDISPAFKPMRRLKVGTFKVEASGFRLGERFIKIIFDNAIERHLQEIYVTLFMDRPELKALYDLLVRWGFYEYGIKQTNGKEEVVLVKRLGIYNDTLTPKQNFPNLEYSHQKFFLPIEA
;
A
#
# COMPACT_ATOMS: atom_id res chain seq x y z
N LEU A 1 31.84 13.42 -1.20
CA LEU A 1 33.13 12.76 -0.95
C LEU A 1 34.20 13.74 -0.44
N TYR A 2 34.45 14.84 -1.19
CA TYR A 2 35.52 15.80 -0.84
C TYR A 2 35.24 16.60 0.45
N CYS A 3 33.98 16.82 0.79
CA CYS A 3 33.58 17.54 2.00
C CYS A 3 33.14 16.63 3.14
N GLY A 4 33.34 15.31 3.04
CA GLY A 4 32.97 14.34 4.06
C GLY A 4 31.46 14.16 4.29
N ARG A 5 30.63 14.68 3.37
CA ARG A 5 29.15 14.59 3.48
C ARG A 5 28.54 13.41 2.74
N ALA A 6 29.32 12.66 1.98
CA ALA A 6 28.89 11.46 1.29
C ALA A 6 30.03 10.44 1.26
N ASP A 7 29.74 9.19 1.53
CA ASP A 7 30.72 8.09 1.55
C ASP A 7 30.87 7.47 0.17
N ILE A 8 29.79 7.41 -0.60
CA ILE A 8 29.74 6.84 -1.96
C ILE A 8 28.95 7.74 -2.92
N ILE A 9 29.24 7.58 -4.21
CA ILE A 9 28.48 8.19 -5.30
C ILE A 9 28.00 7.07 -6.22
N ILE A 10 26.72 7.11 -6.59
CA ILE A 10 26.16 6.21 -7.61
C ILE A 10 25.85 7.04 -8.86
N THR A 11 26.44 6.67 -9.99
CA THR A 11 26.27 7.42 -11.24
C THR A 11 26.54 6.57 -12.47
N GLU A 12 25.75 6.77 -13.53
CA GLU A 12 26.00 6.22 -14.87
C GLU A 12 26.88 7.14 -15.73
N ASP A 13 27.18 8.35 -15.26
CA ASP A 13 27.99 9.30 -16.01
C ASP A 13 29.43 8.80 -16.16
N ARG A 14 29.80 8.47 -17.40
CA ARG A 14 31.14 7.99 -17.78
C ARG A 14 32.24 9.01 -17.45
N LYS A 15 31.98 10.31 -17.67
CA LYS A 15 32.97 11.37 -17.40
C LYS A 15 33.25 11.48 -15.90
N MET A 16 32.22 11.37 -15.10
CA MET A 16 32.34 11.40 -13.63
C MET A 16 33.17 10.20 -13.13
N ARG A 17 32.92 9.01 -13.64
CA ARG A 17 33.70 7.79 -13.29
C ARG A 17 35.17 7.90 -13.70
N ILE A 18 35.45 8.44 -14.90
CA ILE A 18 36.84 8.70 -15.34
C ILE A 18 37.53 9.71 -14.43
N LYS A 19 36.83 10.78 -14.00
CA LYS A 19 37.37 11.76 -13.08
C LYS A 19 37.64 11.15 -11.71
N ALA A 20 36.73 10.32 -11.19
CA ALA A 20 36.94 9.59 -9.95
C ALA A 20 38.18 8.70 -9.97
N LYS A 21 38.41 8.00 -11.10
CA LYS A 21 39.62 7.19 -11.27
C LYS A 21 40.89 8.05 -11.24
N LYS A 22 40.89 9.21 -11.87
CA LYS A 22 42.03 10.15 -11.84
C LYS A 22 42.29 10.73 -10.45
N LEU A 23 41.24 10.83 -9.60
CA LEU A 23 41.33 11.34 -8.25
C LEU A 23 41.62 10.24 -7.20
N GLY A 24 41.80 8.98 -7.61
CA GLY A 24 42.07 7.87 -6.71
C GLY A 24 40.89 7.46 -5.82
N ILE A 25 39.65 7.84 -6.18
CA ILE A 25 38.44 7.54 -5.41
C ILE A 25 37.46 6.66 -6.21
N ALA A 26 37.98 5.86 -7.14
CA ALA A 26 37.16 4.98 -7.98
C ALA A 26 36.40 3.92 -7.17
N ASP A 27 36.94 3.50 -6.05
CA ASP A 27 36.35 2.57 -5.07
C ASP A 27 35.09 3.09 -4.38
N LYS A 28 34.86 4.40 -4.45
CA LYS A 28 33.69 5.09 -3.86
C LYS A 28 32.68 5.52 -4.90
N VAL A 29 32.90 5.23 -6.20
CA VAL A 29 32.02 5.64 -7.29
C VAL A 29 31.55 4.43 -8.07
N PHE A 30 30.25 4.15 -7.98
CA PHE A 30 29.62 2.95 -8.53
C PHE A 30 28.64 3.30 -9.66
N THR A 31 28.48 2.39 -10.62
CA THR A 31 27.26 2.33 -11.43
C THR A 31 26.12 1.78 -10.59
N ILE A 32 24.87 1.95 -11.03
CA ILE A 32 23.71 1.38 -10.35
C ILE A 32 23.89 -0.14 -10.19
N ASN A 33 24.26 -0.84 -11.27
CA ASN A 33 24.46 -2.29 -11.21
C ASN A 33 25.61 -2.70 -10.31
N ALA A 34 26.75 -1.99 -10.36
CA ALA A 34 27.89 -2.29 -9.49
C ALA A 34 27.55 -2.06 -8.00
N PHE A 35 26.78 -1.03 -7.70
CA PHE A 35 26.31 -0.77 -6.34
C PHE A 35 25.34 -1.85 -5.86
N ILE A 36 24.34 -2.22 -6.66
CA ILE A 36 23.41 -3.30 -6.33
C ILE A 36 24.19 -4.60 -6.07
N THR A 37 25.12 -4.97 -6.97
CA THR A 37 25.93 -6.18 -6.80
C THR A 37 26.74 -6.16 -5.49
N LYS A 38 27.35 -5.03 -5.16
CA LYS A 38 28.11 -4.88 -3.91
C LYS A 38 27.20 -4.92 -2.69
N ALA A 39 26.11 -4.16 -2.69
CA ALA A 39 25.17 -4.09 -1.58
C ALA A 39 24.52 -5.44 -1.28
N THR A 40 24.17 -6.21 -2.31
CA THR A 40 23.59 -7.56 -2.18
C THR A 40 24.63 -8.59 -1.73
N ALA A 41 25.90 -8.45 -2.13
CA ALA A 41 26.97 -9.31 -1.62
C ALA A 41 27.28 -9.09 -0.14
N GLU A 42 27.23 -7.83 0.31
CA GLU A 42 27.49 -7.45 1.72
C GLU A 42 26.25 -7.71 2.62
N ASN A 43 25.07 -7.72 2.05
CA ASN A 43 23.81 -7.97 2.76
C ASN A 43 22.98 -9.02 2.01
N PRO A 44 23.20 -10.31 2.24
CA PRO A 44 22.46 -11.39 1.56
C PRO A 44 20.94 -11.28 1.68
N ASP A 45 20.43 -10.69 2.75
CA ASP A 45 19.00 -10.44 2.96
C ASP A 45 18.40 -9.45 1.95
N LEU A 46 19.24 -8.66 1.25
CA LEU A 46 18.80 -7.79 0.16
C LEU A 46 18.58 -8.55 -1.16
N ILE A 47 19.08 -9.79 -1.27
CA ILE A 47 18.98 -10.61 -2.50
C ILE A 47 17.57 -11.20 -2.67
N GLU A 48 16.81 -11.36 -1.60
CA GLU A 48 15.47 -11.97 -1.62
C GLU A 48 14.31 -11.02 -1.93
N TYR A 49 14.56 -9.83 -2.48
CA TYR A 49 13.47 -9.08 -3.09
C TYR A 49 13.04 -9.74 -4.42
N LYS A 50 12.50 -10.93 -4.35
CA LYS A 50 11.60 -11.44 -5.37
C LYS A 50 10.45 -10.45 -5.44
N PHE A 51 10.45 -9.61 -6.47
CA PHE A 51 9.36 -8.68 -6.71
C PHE A 51 8.09 -9.48 -6.96
N LEU A 52 7.30 -9.69 -5.93
CA LEU A 52 5.99 -10.27 -6.09
C LEU A 52 5.18 -9.33 -6.98
N SER A 53 4.88 -9.77 -8.19
CA SER A 53 4.07 -8.98 -9.11
C SER A 53 2.64 -8.89 -8.56
N VAL A 54 2.07 -7.68 -8.61
CA VAL A 54 0.64 -7.49 -8.36
C VAL A 54 -0.04 -7.30 -9.70
N ARG A 55 -1.06 -8.08 -9.98
CA ARG A 55 -1.83 -8.03 -11.24
C ARG A 55 -3.30 -7.84 -10.94
N LYS A 56 -4.04 -7.26 -11.89
CA LYS A 56 -5.49 -7.28 -11.85
C LYS A 56 -5.99 -8.64 -12.33
N GLU A 57 -6.88 -9.22 -11.55
CA GLU A 57 -7.57 -10.47 -11.88
C GLU A 57 -9.07 -10.28 -11.67
N VAL A 58 -9.87 -10.82 -12.55
CA VAL A 58 -11.34 -10.82 -12.42
C VAL A 58 -11.72 -11.80 -11.32
N PHE A 59 -12.66 -11.41 -10.44
CA PHE A 59 -13.12 -12.27 -9.32
C PHE A 59 -13.56 -13.66 -9.78
N GLY A 60 -14.23 -13.77 -10.93
CA GLY A 60 -14.68 -15.04 -11.49
C GLY A 60 -13.56 -16.03 -11.81
N LYS A 61 -12.32 -15.59 -11.90
CA LYS A 61 -11.11 -16.43 -12.12
C LYS A 61 -10.40 -16.82 -10.84
N ILE A 62 -10.85 -16.31 -9.70
CA ILE A 62 -10.21 -16.52 -8.40
C ILE A 62 -11.04 -17.53 -7.61
N ASP A 63 -10.41 -18.59 -7.17
CA ASP A 63 -11.09 -19.60 -6.34
C ASP A 63 -11.33 -19.04 -4.93
N VAL A 64 -12.59 -18.72 -4.63
CA VAL A 64 -13.02 -18.23 -3.31
C VAL A 64 -12.81 -19.26 -2.20
N LYS A 65 -12.70 -20.57 -2.55
CA LYS A 65 -12.45 -21.64 -1.58
C LYS A 65 -10.97 -21.80 -1.23
N ASN A 66 -10.09 -21.06 -1.89
CA ASN A 66 -8.67 -21.04 -1.56
C ASN A 66 -8.49 -20.71 -0.06
N ALA A 67 -7.57 -21.41 0.61
CA ALA A 67 -7.26 -21.24 2.03
C ALA A 67 -6.91 -19.79 2.41
N PHE A 68 -6.36 -19.01 1.47
CA PHE A 68 -6.11 -17.59 1.65
C PHE A 68 -7.36 -16.83 2.14
N PHE A 69 -8.56 -17.24 1.75
CA PHE A 69 -9.82 -16.57 2.12
C PHE A 69 -10.49 -17.15 3.38
N ASP A 70 -9.90 -18.16 4.06
CA ASP A 70 -10.50 -18.77 5.24
C ASP A 70 -10.88 -17.75 6.31
N THR A 71 -9.95 -16.85 6.65
CA THR A 71 -10.18 -15.81 7.65
C THR A 71 -11.33 -14.84 7.31
N PHE A 72 -11.58 -14.62 6.01
CA PHE A 72 -12.73 -13.83 5.57
C PHE A 72 -14.04 -14.61 5.67
N ARG A 73 -14.03 -15.90 5.32
CA ARG A 73 -15.19 -16.77 5.46
C ARG A 73 -15.63 -16.90 6.92
N GLU A 74 -14.66 -16.99 7.85
CA GLU A 74 -14.92 -17.03 9.29
C GLU A 74 -15.46 -15.69 9.85
N ALA A 75 -14.86 -14.57 9.40
CA ALA A 75 -15.21 -13.24 9.92
C ALA A 75 -16.52 -12.70 9.35
N TYR A 76 -16.85 -13.02 8.09
CA TYR A 76 -18.00 -12.46 7.37
C TYR A 76 -18.94 -13.56 6.88
N PRO A 77 -20.02 -13.87 7.60
CA PRO A 77 -21.05 -14.78 7.12
C PRO A 77 -21.57 -14.31 5.75
N GLY A 78 -21.53 -15.21 4.75
CA GLY A 78 -21.95 -14.89 3.38
C GLY A 78 -20.84 -14.31 2.48
N PHE A 79 -19.57 -14.34 2.90
CA PHE A 79 -18.43 -13.88 2.11
C PHE A 79 -18.38 -14.52 0.71
N GLU A 80 -18.57 -15.83 0.60
CA GLU A 80 -18.58 -16.53 -0.70
C GLU A 80 -19.68 -16.03 -1.63
N ARG A 81 -20.88 -15.80 -1.09
CA ARG A 81 -22.00 -15.24 -1.86
C ARG A 81 -21.72 -13.82 -2.33
N TRP A 82 -21.12 -13.01 -1.45
CA TRP A 82 -20.69 -11.65 -1.78
C TRP A 82 -19.59 -11.70 -2.87
N PHE A 83 -18.60 -12.58 -2.74
CA PHE A 83 -17.52 -12.75 -3.70
C PHE A 83 -18.07 -13.18 -5.09
N SER A 84 -18.96 -14.13 -5.13
CA SER A 84 -19.57 -14.64 -6.37
C SER A 84 -20.39 -13.57 -7.11
N LYS A 85 -21.02 -12.64 -6.37
CA LYS A 85 -21.75 -11.51 -7.00
C LYS A 85 -20.84 -10.51 -7.72
N LYS A 86 -19.52 -10.60 -7.49
CA LYS A 86 -18.50 -9.73 -8.08
C LYS A 86 -17.73 -10.38 -9.20
N CYS A 87 -18.29 -11.43 -9.82
CA CYS A 87 -17.59 -12.25 -10.83
C CYS A 87 -16.97 -11.43 -11.97
N ASP A 88 -17.57 -10.30 -12.36
CA ASP A 88 -17.09 -9.42 -13.43
C ASP A 88 -16.22 -8.25 -12.94
N GLU A 89 -16.08 -8.09 -11.62
CA GLU A 89 -15.23 -7.04 -11.05
C GLU A 89 -13.77 -7.51 -10.93
N GLU A 90 -12.85 -6.55 -10.83
CA GLU A 90 -11.41 -6.80 -10.73
C GLU A 90 -10.90 -6.59 -9.31
N ALA A 91 -9.95 -7.43 -8.92
CA ALA A 91 -9.12 -7.25 -7.72
C ALA A 91 -7.64 -7.25 -8.08
N TYR A 92 -6.83 -6.64 -7.24
CA TYR A 92 -5.37 -6.72 -7.32
C TYR A 92 -4.90 -7.95 -6.55
N VAL A 93 -4.21 -8.85 -7.23
CA VAL A 93 -3.75 -10.13 -6.68
C VAL A 93 -2.25 -10.25 -6.83
N SER A 94 -1.59 -10.70 -5.78
CA SER A 94 -0.19 -11.11 -5.82
C SER A 94 -0.10 -12.61 -5.61
N ARG A 95 0.68 -13.28 -6.47
CA ARG A 95 0.92 -14.73 -6.39
C ARG A 95 2.42 -15.02 -6.36
N ASN A 96 2.78 -16.12 -5.72
CA ASN A 96 4.13 -16.66 -5.83
C ASN A 96 4.31 -17.49 -7.13
N ASP A 97 5.51 -18.00 -7.33
CA ASP A 97 5.87 -18.81 -8.51
C ASP A 97 5.07 -20.12 -8.60
N ARG A 98 4.43 -20.56 -7.50
CA ARG A 98 3.56 -21.75 -7.44
C ARG A 98 2.09 -21.42 -7.73
N GLY A 99 1.77 -20.15 -7.96
CA GLY A 99 0.40 -19.68 -8.18
C GLY A 99 -0.41 -19.46 -6.90
N GLU A 100 0.18 -19.64 -5.71
CA GLU A 100 -0.50 -19.40 -4.45
C GLU A 100 -0.72 -17.92 -4.21
N ILE A 101 -1.89 -17.53 -3.69
CA ILE A 101 -2.24 -16.13 -3.40
C ILE A 101 -1.48 -15.70 -2.15
N LEU A 102 -0.70 -14.62 -2.27
CA LEU A 102 0.05 -13.99 -1.18
C LEU A 102 -0.51 -12.64 -0.77
N GLY A 103 -1.34 -12.04 -1.60
CA GLY A 103 -1.97 -10.77 -1.31
C GLY A 103 -3.18 -10.53 -2.19
N PHE A 104 -4.16 -9.86 -1.62
CA PHE A 104 -5.43 -9.55 -2.26
C PHE A 104 -5.91 -8.16 -1.83
N LEU A 105 -6.28 -7.33 -2.80
CA LEU A 105 -6.83 -6.01 -2.58
C LEU A 105 -8.00 -5.78 -3.54
N TYR A 106 -9.17 -5.47 -2.98
CA TYR A 106 -10.33 -5.04 -3.74
C TYR A 106 -10.70 -3.61 -3.38
N LEU A 107 -10.92 -2.79 -4.41
CA LEU A 107 -11.25 -1.38 -4.30
C LEU A 107 -12.60 -1.09 -4.95
N LYS A 108 -13.50 -0.42 -4.23
CA LYS A 108 -14.80 0.04 -4.71
C LYS A 108 -14.84 1.56 -4.68
N THR A 109 -15.26 2.19 -5.78
CA THR A 109 -15.70 3.59 -5.72
C THR A 109 -17.12 3.61 -5.23
N GLU A 110 -17.38 4.37 -4.18
CA GLU A 110 -18.71 4.61 -3.62
C GLU A 110 -19.15 6.03 -3.95
N ASP A 111 -20.41 6.16 -4.33
CA ASP A 111 -21.00 7.44 -4.71
C ASP A 111 -21.49 8.21 -3.48
N GLU A 112 -21.84 9.48 -3.67
CA GLU A 112 -22.31 10.38 -2.62
C GLU A 112 -23.63 9.92 -1.97
N ASN A 113 -24.40 9.07 -2.66
CA ASN A 113 -25.67 8.53 -2.17
C ASN A 113 -25.52 7.18 -1.44
N GLU A 114 -24.30 6.71 -1.22
CA GLU A 114 -24.08 5.47 -0.46
C GLU A 114 -24.60 5.62 0.98
N ASN A 115 -25.20 4.54 1.51
CA ASN A 115 -25.75 4.54 2.86
C ASN A 115 -24.67 4.14 3.89
N TYR A 116 -24.41 5.05 4.85
CA TYR A 116 -23.44 4.87 5.93
C TYR A 116 -24.08 4.89 7.32
N ASN A 117 -25.36 4.47 7.43
CA ASN A 117 -26.08 4.46 8.72
C ASN A 117 -25.45 3.52 9.76
N ASP A 118 -24.60 2.60 9.30
CA ASP A 118 -23.84 1.67 10.13
C ASP A 118 -22.49 2.23 10.61
N ILE A 119 -22.13 3.47 10.22
CA ILE A 119 -20.89 4.15 10.61
C ILE A 119 -21.20 5.32 11.55
N SER A 120 -20.50 5.39 12.67
CA SER A 120 -20.58 6.49 13.66
C SER A 120 -19.19 7.07 13.94
N PRO A 121 -19.00 8.42 13.80
CA PRO A 121 -19.95 9.39 13.27
C PRO A 121 -20.29 9.15 11.80
N ALA A 122 -21.49 9.55 11.39
CA ALA A 122 -21.95 9.35 10.01
C ALA A 122 -21.06 10.09 9.00
N PHE A 123 -20.76 9.46 7.88
CA PHE A 123 -20.05 10.10 6.80
C PHE A 123 -20.89 11.19 6.12
N LYS A 124 -20.23 12.29 5.75
CA LYS A 124 -20.88 13.29 4.89
C LYS A 124 -21.05 12.72 3.48
N PRO A 125 -22.14 13.07 2.74
CA PRO A 125 -22.30 12.67 1.35
C PRO A 125 -21.12 13.14 0.50
N MET A 126 -20.37 12.20 -0.08
CA MET A 126 -19.31 12.46 -1.06
C MET A 126 -18.83 11.14 -1.69
N ARG A 127 -18.20 11.25 -2.87
CA ARG A 127 -17.58 10.09 -3.50
C ARG A 127 -16.30 9.69 -2.76
N ARG A 128 -16.12 8.39 -2.52
CA ARG A 128 -14.99 7.82 -1.77
C ARG A 128 -14.41 6.59 -2.43
N LEU A 129 -13.15 6.33 -2.14
CA LEU A 129 -12.54 5.02 -2.39
C LEU A 129 -12.67 4.16 -1.14
N LYS A 130 -13.40 3.07 -1.26
CA LYS A 130 -13.47 2.04 -0.23
C LYS A 130 -12.42 0.97 -0.49
N VAL A 131 -11.63 0.66 0.51
CA VAL A 131 -10.85 -0.57 0.56
C VAL A 131 -11.78 -1.68 1.06
N GLY A 132 -12.35 -2.43 0.12
CA GLY A 132 -13.40 -3.42 0.43
C GLY A 132 -12.85 -4.73 0.97
N THR A 133 -11.65 -5.12 0.54
CA THR A 133 -10.93 -6.29 1.05
C THR A 133 -9.45 -6.05 0.90
N PHE A 134 -8.68 -6.28 1.98
CA PHE A 134 -7.24 -6.13 1.95
C PHE A 134 -6.60 -7.19 2.86
N LYS A 135 -5.78 -8.08 2.28
CA LYS A 135 -5.04 -9.10 3.02
C LYS A 135 -3.68 -9.35 2.38
N VAL A 136 -2.66 -9.50 3.21
CA VAL A 136 -1.30 -9.89 2.81
C VAL A 136 -0.82 -10.99 3.75
N GLU A 137 -0.38 -12.10 3.19
CA GLU A 137 0.22 -13.22 3.92
C GLU A 137 1.75 -13.29 3.73
N ALA A 138 2.29 -12.56 2.76
CA ALA A 138 3.73 -12.53 2.51
C ALA A 138 4.46 -11.61 3.50
N SER A 139 5.41 -12.17 4.24
CA SER A 139 6.37 -11.41 5.04
C SER A 139 7.64 -11.11 4.23
N GLY A 140 8.29 -9.96 4.49
CA GLY A 140 9.60 -9.63 3.91
C GLY A 140 9.61 -9.00 2.51
N PHE A 141 8.46 -8.84 1.84
CA PHE A 141 8.38 -8.39 0.44
C PHE A 141 7.85 -6.97 0.25
N ARG A 142 7.63 -6.21 1.30
CA ARG A 142 6.97 -4.90 1.27
C ARG A 142 5.68 -4.89 0.43
N LEU A 143 5.00 -6.04 0.36
CA LEU A 143 3.78 -6.19 -0.44
C LEU A 143 2.66 -5.30 0.08
N GLY A 144 2.60 -5.11 1.40
CA GLY A 144 1.65 -4.18 2.03
C GLY A 144 1.82 -2.75 1.52
N GLU A 145 3.04 -2.22 1.51
CA GLU A 145 3.35 -0.87 0.99
C GLU A 145 3.03 -0.75 -0.50
N ARG A 146 3.25 -1.80 -1.28
CA ARG A 146 2.88 -1.82 -2.69
C ARG A 146 1.37 -1.71 -2.88
N PHE A 147 0.58 -2.41 -2.06
CA PHE A 147 -0.87 -2.26 -2.08
C PHE A 147 -1.31 -0.87 -1.62
N ILE A 148 -0.67 -0.27 -0.62
CA ILE A 148 -0.94 1.12 -0.23
C ILE A 148 -0.70 2.07 -1.41
N LYS A 149 0.41 1.90 -2.15
CA LYS A 149 0.65 2.67 -3.37
C LYS A 149 -0.49 2.50 -4.38
N ILE A 150 -0.92 1.27 -4.64
CA ILE A 150 -2.04 0.98 -5.56
C ILE A 150 -3.33 1.66 -5.09
N ILE A 151 -3.62 1.68 -3.78
CA ILE A 151 -4.78 2.38 -3.22
C ILE A 151 -4.70 3.87 -3.53
N PHE A 152 -3.56 4.51 -3.31
CA PHE A 152 -3.37 5.93 -3.60
C PHE A 152 -3.45 6.23 -5.09
N ASP A 153 -2.76 5.45 -5.94
CA ASP A 153 -2.82 5.60 -7.40
C ASP A 153 -4.27 5.54 -7.91
N ASN A 154 -5.07 4.59 -7.41
CA ASN A 154 -6.49 4.49 -7.78
C ASN A 154 -7.33 5.67 -7.30
N ALA A 155 -7.07 6.18 -6.10
CA ALA A 155 -7.78 7.35 -5.60
C ALA A 155 -7.48 8.59 -6.44
N ILE A 156 -6.22 8.79 -6.81
CA ILE A 156 -5.76 9.88 -7.65
C ILE A 156 -6.35 9.77 -9.07
N GLU A 157 -6.21 8.61 -9.70
CA GLU A 157 -6.73 8.35 -11.06
C GLU A 157 -8.23 8.57 -11.16
N ARG A 158 -8.97 8.21 -10.10
CA ARG A 158 -10.43 8.39 -10.03
C ARG A 158 -10.86 9.76 -9.48
N HIS A 159 -9.91 10.65 -9.19
CA HIS A 159 -10.16 11.98 -8.60
C HIS A 159 -10.97 11.91 -7.29
N LEU A 160 -10.64 10.96 -6.41
CA LEU A 160 -11.28 10.77 -5.10
C LEU A 160 -10.41 11.37 -4.00
N GLN A 161 -10.99 12.22 -3.17
CA GLN A 161 -10.27 12.93 -2.11
C GLN A 161 -10.24 12.18 -0.78
N GLU A 162 -11.07 11.17 -0.61
CA GLU A 162 -11.15 10.42 0.63
C GLU A 162 -11.13 8.92 0.36
N ILE A 163 -10.29 8.22 1.12
CA ILE A 163 -10.15 6.76 1.13
C ILE A 163 -10.58 6.29 2.50
N TYR A 164 -11.32 5.20 2.59
CA TYR A 164 -11.59 4.58 3.88
C TYR A 164 -11.49 3.05 3.83
N VAL A 165 -11.23 2.48 5.00
CA VAL A 165 -11.16 1.04 5.24
C VAL A 165 -11.78 0.73 6.60
N THR A 166 -12.43 -0.41 6.73
CA THR A 166 -12.98 -0.90 7.99
C THR A 166 -12.26 -2.18 8.39
N LEU A 167 -11.88 -2.29 9.67
CA LEU A 167 -11.10 -3.41 10.20
C LEU A 167 -11.66 -3.86 11.54
N PHE A 168 -11.80 -5.18 11.72
CA PHE A 168 -11.86 -5.77 13.05
C PHE A 168 -10.47 -5.69 13.71
N MET A 169 -10.43 -5.54 15.02
CA MET A 169 -9.17 -5.47 15.78
C MET A 169 -8.96 -6.72 16.67
N ASP A 170 -9.58 -7.81 16.30
CA ASP A 170 -9.61 -9.06 17.07
C ASP A 170 -8.46 -10.02 16.76
N ARG A 171 -7.61 -9.72 15.74
CA ARG A 171 -6.54 -10.60 15.28
C ARG A 171 -5.22 -9.84 15.11
N PRO A 172 -4.06 -10.46 15.40
CA PRO A 172 -2.73 -9.83 15.24
C PRO A 172 -2.45 -9.33 13.82
N GLU A 173 -2.90 -10.06 12.79
CA GLU A 173 -2.69 -9.71 11.38
C GLU A 173 -3.44 -8.41 11.03
N LEU A 174 -4.63 -8.21 11.58
CA LEU A 174 -5.43 -6.99 11.39
C LEU A 174 -4.80 -5.80 12.12
N LYS A 175 -4.16 -6.04 13.27
CA LYS A 175 -3.38 -5.01 13.95
C LYS A 175 -2.16 -4.60 13.12
N ALA A 176 -1.45 -5.53 12.49
CA ALA A 176 -0.33 -5.21 11.61
C ALA A 176 -0.79 -4.39 10.38
N LEU A 177 -1.97 -4.71 9.83
CA LEU A 177 -2.58 -3.93 8.75
C LEU A 177 -2.99 -2.53 9.23
N TYR A 178 -3.58 -2.42 10.43
CA TYR A 178 -3.89 -1.14 11.06
C TYR A 178 -2.62 -0.28 11.21
N ASP A 179 -1.55 -0.84 11.78
CA ASP A 179 -0.27 -0.13 11.98
C ASP A 179 0.34 0.32 10.64
N LEU A 180 0.23 -0.51 9.59
CA LEU A 180 0.64 -0.15 8.24
C LEU A 180 -0.14 1.06 7.72
N LEU A 181 -1.47 1.02 7.80
CA LEU A 181 -2.35 2.11 7.33
C LEU A 181 -2.08 3.41 8.09
N VAL A 182 -1.95 3.35 9.43
CA VAL A 182 -1.63 4.52 10.26
C VAL A 182 -0.26 5.10 9.90
N ARG A 183 0.74 4.26 9.59
CA ARG A 183 2.04 4.71 9.11
C ARG A 183 1.95 5.51 7.81
N TRP A 184 0.98 5.21 6.95
CA TRP A 184 0.71 5.90 5.69
C TRP A 184 -0.37 7.00 5.82
N GLY A 185 -0.60 7.48 7.04
CA GLY A 185 -1.39 8.65 7.33
C GLY A 185 -2.90 8.43 7.35
N PHE A 186 -3.35 7.18 7.45
CA PHE A 186 -4.73 6.92 7.84
C PHE A 186 -4.92 7.24 9.32
N TYR A 187 -6.08 7.72 9.69
CA TYR A 187 -6.45 8.03 11.07
C TYR A 187 -7.81 7.43 11.41
N GLU A 188 -8.03 7.14 12.67
CA GLU A 188 -9.32 6.66 13.15
C GLU A 188 -10.37 7.75 12.99
N TYR A 189 -11.43 7.42 12.28
CA TYR A 189 -12.58 8.28 12.07
C TYR A 189 -13.73 7.94 13.00
N GLY A 190 -13.95 6.65 13.24
CA GLY A 190 -15.08 6.16 14.03
C GLY A 190 -15.21 4.65 13.98
N ILE A 191 -16.43 4.18 14.16
CA ILE A 191 -16.77 2.77 14.30
C ILE A 191 -17.86 2.42 13.29
N LYS A 192 -17.76 1.22 12.70
CA LYS A 192 -18.81 0.62 11.90
C LYS A 192 -19.40 -0.59 12.62
N GLN A 193 -20.73 -0.68 12.68
CA GLN A 193 -21.43 -1.83 13.24
C GLN A 193 -21.67 -2.88 12.14
N THR A 194 -21.09 -4.08 12.32
CA THR A 194 -21.21 -5.18 11.35
C THR A 194 -21.60 -6.46 12.08
N ASN A 195 -22.82 -6.94 11.88
CA ASN A 195 -23.32 -8.20 12.49
C ASN A 195 -23.12 -8.27 14.02
N GLY A 196 -23.37 -7.14 14.73
CA GLY A 196 -23.22 -7.05 16.17
C GLY A 196 -21.76 -6.96 16.67
N LYS A 197 -20.81 -6.76 15.76
CA LYS A 197 -19.40 -6.49 16.06
C LYS A 197 -19.00 -5.10 15.57
N GLU A 198 -17.97 -4.56 16.18
CA GLU A 198 -17.41 -3.25 15.82
C GLU A 198 -16.19 -3.39 14.92
N GLU A 199 -16.19 -2.66 13.81
CA GLU A 199 -15.01 -2.44 12.98
C GLU A 199 -14.52 -1.01 13.19
N VAL A 200 -13.21 -0.81 13.35
CA VAL A 200 -12.61 0.53 13.34
C VAL A 200 -12.64 1.05 11.91
N VAL A 201 -13.10 2.30 11.74
CA VAL A 201 -13.12 3.00 10.47
C VAL A 201 -11.88 3.88 10.38
N LEU A 202 -10.98 3.57 9.47
CA LEU A 202 -9.81 4.38 9.16
C LEU A 202 -10.07 5.18 7.90
N VAL A 203 -9.69 6.46 7.93
CA VAL A 203 -9.84 7.41 6.81
C VAL A 203 -8.50 8.01 6.45
N LYS A 204 -8.27 8.23 5.15
CA LYS A 204 -7.19 9.05 4.61
C LYS A 204 -7.76 10.07 3.64
N ARG A 205 -7.47 11.34 3.87
CA ARG A 205 -7.79 12.44 2.96
C ARG A 205 -6.59 12.80 2.11
N LEU A 206 -6.81 13.03 0.83
CA LEU A 206 -5.80 13.39 -0.16
C LEU A 206 -6.01 14.84 -0.61
N GLY A 207 -4.90 15.55 -0.85
CA GLY A 207 -4.93 16.90 -1.41
C GLY A 207 -5.41 18.01 -0.47
N ILE A 208 -5.74 17.70 0.78
CA ILE A 208 -6.21 18.67 1.77
C ILE A 208 -5.33 18.54 3.00
N TYR A 209 -4.53 19.59 3.26
CA TYR A 209 -3.86 19.72 4.54
C TYR A 209 -4.89 20.07 5.61
N ASN A 210 -4.92 19.33 6.69
CA ASN A 210 -5.83 19.55 7.80
C ASN A 210 -5.03 19.91 9.06
N ASP A 211 -5.14 21.16 9.49
CA ASP A 211 -4.43 21.68 10.67
C ASP A 211 -4.81 20.99 11.98
N THR A 212 -5.96 20.30 12.02
CA THR A 212 -6.38 19.53 13.20
C THR A 212 -5.70 18.16 13.28
N LEU A 213 -5.04 17.71 12.20
CA LEU A 213 -4.31 16.46 12.13
C LEU A 213 -2.81 16.67 12.35
N THR A 214 -2.15 15.69 12.91
CA THR A 214 -0.68 15.71 13.03
C THR A 214 -0.01 15.69 11.65
N PRO A 215 1.24 16.15 11.50
CA PRO A 215 1.99 16.04 10.25
C PRO A 215 2.00 14.60 9.69
N LYS A 216 2.11 13.60 10.55
CA LYS A 216 2.07 12.18 10.17
C LYS A 216 0.72 11.76 9.55
N GLN A 217 -0.39 12.25 10.09
CA GLN A 217 -1.72 11.97 9.56
C GLN A 217 -2.00 12.71 8.24
N ASN A 218 -1.37 13.87 8.05
CA ASN A 218 -1.40 14.59 6.77
C ASN A 218 -0.50 13.96 5.69
N PHE A 219 0.46 13.09 6.06
CA PHE A 219 1.38 12.43 5.13
C PHE A 219 0.77 11.14 4.51
N PRO A 220 1.02 10.81 3.24
CA PRO A 220 1.54 11.71 2.22
C PRO A 220 0.51 12.76 1.81
N ASN A 221 0.96 14.00 1.64
CA ASN A 221 0.12 15.05 1.07
C ASN A 221 0.20 14.97 -0.46
N LEU A 222 -0.85 14.47 -1.08
CA LEU A 222 -0.92 14.26 -2.52
C LEU A 222 -1.77 15.37 -3.13
N GLU A 223 -1.13 16.37 -3.70
CA GLU A 223 -1.82 17.44 -4.42
C GLU A 223 -2.10 17.05 -5.86
N TYR A 224 -3.36 17.10 -6.25
CA TYR A 224 -3.80 16.78 -7.61
C TYR A 224 -3.34 17.80 -8.66
N SER A 225 -3.03 19.04 -8.25
CA SER A 225 -2.73 20.15 -9.16
C SER A 225 -1.41 19.98 -9.93
N HIS A 226 -0.47 19.15 -9.47
CA HIS A 226 0.87 19.13 -10.05
C HIS A 226 1.46 17.76 -10.31
N GLN A 227 0.76 16.69 -10.37
CA GLN A 227 1.28 15.33 -10.69
C GLN A 227 2.72 14.99 -10.19
N LYS A 228 3.23 15.75 -9.20
CA LYS A 228 4.55 15.56 -8.60
C LYS A 228 4.37 15.04 -7.19
N PHE A 229 4.85 13.83 -6.99
CA PHE A 229 4.86 13.20 -5.67
C PHE A 229 6.20 13.50 -5.00
N PHE A 230 6.17 14.21 -3.89
CA PHE A 230 7.31 14.27 -2.99
C PHE A 230 7.05 13.28 -1.85
N LEU A 231 7.70 12.13 -1.91
CA LEU A 231 7.82 11.27 -0.74
C LEU A 231 9.03 11.77 0.05
N PRO A 232 8.88 12.32 1.26
CA PRO A 232 10.04 12.57 2.10
C PRO A 232 10.67 11.20 2.40
N ILE A 233 11.91 11.05 1.96
CA ILE A 233 12.76 9.96 2.37
C ILE A 233 13.27 10.38 3.75
N GLU A 234 12.73 9.78 4.80
CA GLU A 234 13.35 9.89 6.11
C GLU A 234 14.75 9.23 6.02
N ALA A 235 15.76 10.04 6.31
CA ALA A 235 17.16 9.62 6.40
C ALA A 235 17.40 8.77 7.65
#